data_25a9e0fb384e90c15555c5b1e466da04
#
_entry.id   25a9e0fb384e90c15555c5b1e466da04
#
_cell.length_a   1.000
_cell.length_b   1.000
_cell.length_c   1.000
_cell.angle_alpha   90.00
_cell.angle_beta   90.00
_cell.angle_gamma   90.00
#
_symmetry.space_group_name_H-M   'P 1'
#
loop_
_entity.id
_entity.type
_entity.pdbx_description
1 polymer ?
#
loop_
_entity_poly.entity_id
_entity_poly.type
_entity_poly.pdbx_seq_one_letter_code
_entity_poly.pdbx_strand_id
1 'polypeptide(L)'
;MTTSNTLSDKVQAVLADSLRVDRGDVGPQTEFGDLPQWDSMGHMEVMVSLEKEFGVEITAETITDLVSVGAICAYIEARDE
;
A
#
# COMPACT_ATOMS: atom_id res chain seq x y z
N MET A 1 14.58 16.80 4.44
CA MET A 1 13.26 16.19 4.50
C MET A 1 12.80 15.69 3.15
N THR A 2 12.52 14.45 3.05
CA THR A 2 12.18 13.87 1.77
C THR A 2 10.69 13.59 1.69
N THR A 3 10.15 13.77 0.50
CA THR A 3 8.76 13.45 0.23
C THR A 3 8.51 11.94 0.41
N SER A 4 9.52 11.13 0.13
CA SER A 4 9.40 9.68 0.20
C SER A 4 9.01 9.21 1.59
N ASN A 5 9.61 9.79 2.64
CA ASN A 5 9.28 9.38 4.00
C ASN A 5 7.82 9.66 4.34
N THR A 6 7.34 10.82 3.91
CA THR A 6 5.94 11.19 4.16
C THR A 6 5.01 10.25 3.41
N LEU A 7 5.34 9.94 2.16
CA LEU A 7 4.51 9.04 1.37
C LEU A 7 4.50 7.65 1.96
N SER A 8 5.67 7.16 2.38
CA SER A 8 5.75 5.83 2.99
C SER A 8 4.87 5.77 4.24
N ASP A 9 4.91 6.80 5.06
CA ASP A 9 4.07 6.84 6.26
C ASP A 9 2.59 6.79 5.90
N LYS A 10 2.19 7.52 4.87
CA LYS A 10 0.80 7.53 4.44
C LYS A 10 0.37 6.16 3.91
N VAL A 11 1.23 5.55 3.11
CA VAL A 11 0.94 4.22 2.57
C VAL A 11 0.81 3.20 3.70
N GLN A 12 1.72 3.25 4.67
CA GLN A 12 1.67 2.34 5.79
C GLN A 12 0.39 2.52 6.59
N ALA A 13 -0.03 3.76 6.79
CA ALA A 13 -1.26 4.04 7.53
C ALA A 13 -2.49 3.51 6.77
N VAL A 14 -2.50 3.69 5.46
CA VAL A 14 -3.60 3.18 4.64
C VAL A 14 -3.66 1.66 4.71
N LEU A 15 -2.51 1.00 4.65
CA LEU A 15 -2.48 -0.45 4.77
C LEU A 15 -2.99 -0.92 6.12
N ALA A 16 -2.53 -0.28 7.19
CA ALA A 16 -2.96 -0.68 8.53
C ALA A 16 -4.47 -0.56 8.67
N ASP A 17 -5.02 0.53 8.15
CA ASP A 17 -6.45 0.76 8.22
C ASP A 17 -7.21 -0.26 7.37
N SER A 18 -6.74 -0.52 6.16
CA SER A 18 -7.39 -1.45 5.23
C SER A 18 -7.37 -2.87 5.76
N LEU A 19 -6.25 -3.26 6.34
CA LEU A 19 -6.07 -4.62 6.84
C LEU A 19 -6.54 -4.78 8.29
N ARG A 20 -6.92 -3.69 8.93
CA ARG A 20 -7.42 -3.69 10.31
C ARG A 20 -6.38 -4.24 11.27
N VAL A 21 -5.16 -3.77 11.10
CA VAL A 21 -4.05 -4.09 11.99
C VAL A 21 -3.53 -2.80 12.58
N ASP A 22 -2.71 -2.93 13.63
CA ASP A 22 -2.10 -1.77 14.25
C ASP A 22 -1.10 -1.12 13.30
N ARG A 23 -1.00 0.22 13.38
CA ARG A 23 -0.04 0.93 12.56
C ARG A 23 1.38 0.38 12.73
N GLY A 24 1.70 -0.04 13.96
CA GLY A 24 3.02 -0.59 14.26
C GLY A 24 3.31 -1.93 13.62
N ASP A 25 2.27 -2.62 13.13
CA ASP A 25 2.45 -3.90 12.47
C ASP A 25 2.87 -3.74 11.01
N VAL A 26 2.79 -2.54 10.47
CA VAL A 26 3.10 -2.26 9.07
C VAL A 26 4.34 -1.38 9.03
N GLY A 27 5.38 -1.84 8.36
CA GLY A 27 6.60 -1.08 8.20
C GLY A 27 6.88 -0.79 6.74
N PRO A 28 7.98 -0.07 6.47
CA PRO A 28 8.30 0.29 5.09
C PRO A 28 8.71 -0.89 4.22
N GLN A 29 8.95 -2.05 4.84
CA GLN A 29 9.35 -3.24 4.11
C GLN A 29 8.30 -4.34 4.14
N THR A 30 7.11 -4.03 4.66
CA THR A 30 6.03 -5.00 4.72
C THR A 30 5.53 -5.33 3.32
N GLU A 31 5.26 -6.61 3.09
CA GLU A 31 4.79 -7.05 1.78
C GLU A 31 3.73 -8.12 1.94
N PHE A 32 3.08 -8.41 0.83
CA PHE A 32 2.01 -9.40 0.76
C PHE A 32 2.51 -10.72 1.34
N GLY A 33 1.75 -11.27 2.26
CA GLY A 33 2.11 -12.51 2.90
C GLY A 33 2.83 -12.36 4.22
N ASP A 34 3.34 -11.17 4.52
CA ASP A 34 4.02 -10.93 5.80
C ASP A 34 3.04 -10.92 6.96
N LEU A 35 1.81 -10.49 6.70
CA LEU A 35 0.76 -10.42 7.70
C LEU A 35 -0.35 -11.38 7.30
N PRO A 36 -0.92 -12.13 8.26
CA PRO A 36 -2.04 -13.00 7.93
C PRO A 36 -3.20 -12.25 7.30
N GLN A 37 -3.39 -10.98 7.67
CA GLN A 37 -4.48 -10.18 7.15
C GLN A 37 -4.25 -9.75 5.70
N TRP A 38 -3.01 -9.73 5.26
CA TRP A 38 -2.70 -9.33 3.89
C TRP A 38 -2.66 -10.56 2.99
N ASP A 39 -3.82 -11.12 2.79
CA ASP A 39 -4.03 -12.24 1.87
C ASP A 39 -4.79 -11.70 0.65
N SER A 40 -5.33 -12.61 -0.14
CA SER A 40 -6.01 -12.21 -1.38
C SER A 40 -7.16 -11.25 -1.13
N MET A 41 -7.97 -11.51 -0.10
CA MET A 41 -9.09 -10.64 0.21
C MET A 41 -8.61 -9.31 0.79
N GLY A 42 -7.63 -9.38 1.70
CA GLY A 42 -7.05 -8.17 2.27
C GLY A 42 -6.42 -7.30 1.21
N HIS A 43 -5.79 -7.91 0.22
CA HIS A 43 -5.15 -7.16 -0.84
C HIS A 43 -6.18 -6.36 -1.66
N MET A 44 -7.35 -6.92 -1.89
CA MET A 44 -8.39 -6.18 -2.60
C MET A 44 -8.85 -4.97 -1.79
N GLU A 45 -8.92 -5.11 -0.46
CA GLU A 45 -9.24 -3.97 0.39
C GLU A 45 -8.17 -2.89 0.31
N VAL A 46 -6.90 -3.33 0.28
CA VAL A 46 -5.80 -2.40 0.12
C VAL A 46 -5.92 -1.65 -1.21
N MET A 47 -6.22 -2.37 -2.29
CA MET A 47 -6.34 -1.73 -3.60
C MET A 47 -7.46 -0.70 -3.63
N VAL A 48 -8.61 -1.01 -3.02
CA VAL A 48 -9.72 -0.07 -2.96
C VAL A 48 -9.31 1.18 -2.18
N SER A 49 -8.60 1.01 -1.07
CA SER A 49 -8.14 2.14 -0.29
C SER A 49 -7.13 2.98 -1.06
N LEU A 50 -6.23 2.34 -1.79
CA LEU A 50 -5.25 3.06 -2.60
C LEU A 50 -5.94 3.87 -3.70
N GLU A 51 -6.99 3.32 -4.27
CA GLU A 51 -7.77 4.04 -5.25
C GLU A 51 -8.37 5.31 -4.64
N LYS A 52 -8.94 5.18 -3.46
CA LYS A 52 -9.59 6.32 -2.80
C LYS A 52 -8.61 7.36 -2.33
N GLU A 53 -7.48 6.92 -1.78
CA GLU A 53 -6.54 7.85 -1.15
C GLU A 53 -5.56 8.45 -2.13
N PHE A 54 -5.15 7.70 -3.12
CA PHE A 54 -4.08 8.12 -4.03
C PHE A 54 -4.49 8.13 -5.49
N GLY A 55 -5.71 7.72 -5.80
CA GLY A 55 -6.16 7.68 -7.17
C GLY A 55 -5.52 6.57 -7.99
N VAL A 56 -5.06 5.52 -7.32
CA VAL A 56 -4.46 4.37 -8.01
C VAL A 56 -5.55 3.64 -8.78
N GLU A 57 -5.27 3.35 -10.03
CA GLU A 57 -6.21 2.61 -10.87
C GLU A 57 -6.14 1.12 -10.53
N ILE A 58 -7.30 0.48 -10.35
CA ILE A 58 -7.35 -0.94 -10.04
C ILE A 58 -7.40 -1.72 -11.35
N THR A 59 -6.30 -2.38 -11.68
CA THR A 59 -6.18 -3.21 -12.88
C THR A 59 -5.50 -4.50 -12.48
N ALA A 60 -5.56 -5.49 -13.37
CA ALA A 60 -4.85 -6.75 -13.13
C ALA A 60 -3.36 -6.47 -12.87
N GLU A 61 -2.81 -5.49 -13.57
CA GLU A 61 -1.42 -5.14 -13.46
C GLU A 61 -1.10 -4.56 -12.08
N THR A 62 -1.88 -3.57 -11.63
CA THR A 62 -1.61 -2.96 -10.34
C THR A 62 -1.88 -3.94 -9.20
N ILE A 63 -2.89 -4.78 -9.33
CA ILE A 63 -3.15 -5.79 -8.30
C ILE A 63 -1.94 -6.70 -8.12
N THR A 64 -1.30 -7.07 -9.22
CA THR A 64 -0.14 -7.96 -9.18
C THR A 64 1.12 -7.24 -8.73
N ASP A 65 1.28 -5.98 -9.10
CA ASP A 65 2.52 -5.25 -8.87
C ASP A 65 2.59 -4.59 -7.49
N LEU A 66 1.47 -4.14 -6.95
CA LEU A 66 1.46 -3.34 -5.73
C LEU A 66 1.33 -4.24 -4.50
N VAL A 67 2.28 -5.14 -4.33
CA VAL A 67 2.23 -6.16 -3.29
C VAL A 67 3.22 -5.90 -2.16
N SER A 68 3.72 -4.68 -2.08
CA SER A 68 4.59 -4.28 -0.96
C SER A 68 4.48 -2.77 -0.78
N VAL A 69 4.82 -2.32 0.43
CA VAL A 69 4.83 -0.89 0.71
C VAL A 69 5.77 -0.18 -0.25
N GLY A 70 6.96 -0.76 -0.48
CA GLY A 70 7.92 -0.16 -1.38
C GLY A 70 7.42 -0.03 -2.81
N ALA A 71 6.77 -1.09 -3.30
CA ALA A 71 6.25 -1.07 -4.68
C ALA A 71 5.12 -0.04 -4.81
N ILE A 72 4.27 0.07 -3.79
CA ILE A 72 3.19 1.06 -3.81
C ILE A 72 3.75 2.47 -3.84
N CYS A 73 4.74 2.73 -2.99
CA CYS A 73 5.36 4.05 -2.96
C CYS A 73 6.01 4.39 -4.29
N ALA A 74 6.72 3.44 -4.87
CA ALA A 74 7.39 3.67 -6.15
C ALA A 74 6.38 3.98 -7.26
N TYR A 75 5.27 3.26 -7.25
CA TYR A 75 4.24 3.48 -8.25
C TYR A 75 3.64 4.88 -8.15
N ILE A 76 3.33 5.29 -6.92
CA ILE A 76 2.72 6.61 -6.70
C ILE A 76 3.71 7.71 -7.05
N GLU A 77 4.97 7.56 -6.66
CA GLU A 77 5.99 8.55 -6.97
C GLU A 77 6.20 8.70 -8.46
N ALA A 78 6.18 7.60 -9.19
CA ALA A 78 6.35 7.63 -10.64
C ALA A 78 5.21 8.38 -11.31
N ARG A 79 4.00 8.26 -10.78
CA ARG A 79 2.84 8.93 -11.37
C ARG A 79 2.86 10.44 -11.11
N ASP A 80 3.49 10.85 -10.05
CA ASP A 80 3.52 12.26 -9.68
C ASP A 80 4.49 13.07 -10.54
N GLU A 81 5.27 12.41 -11.35
CA GLU A 81 6.24 13.11 -12.21
C GLU A 81 5.69 13.44 -13.62
#